data_b8ce9d3a229c90cbc916b4aa7d49a4ef
#
_entry.id   b8ce9d3a229c90cbc916b4aa7d49a4ef
#
_cell.length_a   1.000
_cell.length_b   1.000
_cell.length_c   1.000
_cell.angle_alpha   90.00
_cell.angle_beta   90.00
_cell.angle_gamma   90.00
#
_symmetry.space_group_name_H-M   'P 1'
#
loop_
_entity.id
_entity.type
_entity.pdbx_description
1 polymer ?
#
loop_
_entity_poly.entity_id
_entity_poly.type
_entity_poly.pdbx_seq_one_letter_code
_entity_poly.pdbx_strand_id
1 'polypeptide(L)'
;MSAKSILEADGKAILNYHLTRAPVIRPTPLKSSGAHNPPPKLASLYFPEDQEVSSVLDQAEVTYPWLLAPGMKLVAKPDQLIKRRGKSGLLALNKTWPEARAWVEARAGKEVKVETTVGTLRHFLVEPFVPHPANTEYYININSVRDVRSGYIPIDNS
;
A
#
# COMPACT_ATOMS: atom_id res chain seq x y z
N MET A 1 -17.81 19.02 -5.59
CA MET A 1 -16.40 18.66 -5.28
C MET A 1 -16.05 17.45 -6.16
N SER A 2 -15.00 17.52 -6.95
CA SER A 2 -14.52 16.37 -7.72
C SER A 2 -13.70 15.46 -6.79
N ALA A 3 -13.95 14.16 -6.81
CA ALA A 3 -13.13 13.18 -6.11
C ALA A 3 -11.71 13.18 -6.74
N LYS A 4 -10.68 13.21 -5.92
CA LYS A 4 -9.29 13.11 -6.34
C LYS A 4 -8.75 11.75 -5.90
N SER A 5 -8.18 11.00 -6.83
CA SER A 5 -7.51 9.75 -6.51
C SER A 5 -6.21 10.01 -5.76
N ILE A 6 -5.90 9.15 -4.80
CA ILE A 6 -4.63 9.16 -4.05
C ILE A 6 -3.92 7.82 -4.26
N LEU A 7 -2.61 7.80 -4.05
CA LEU A 7 -1.82 6.57 -4.07
C LEU A 7 -2.13 5.72 -2.82
N GLU A 8 -1.88 4.42 -2.89
CA GLU A 8 -2.13 3.50 -1.78
C GLU A 8 -1.27 3.83 -0.57
N ALA A 9 0.00 4.22 -0.78
CA ALA A 9 0.89 4.66 0.28
C ALA A 9 0.34 5.85 1.05
N ASP A 10 -0.17 6.88 0.35
CA ASP A 10 -0.77 8.07 0.95
C ASP A 10 -2.04 7.72 1.73
N GLY A 11 -2.89 6.87 1.14
CA GLY A 11 -4.11 6.39 1.80
C GLY A 11 -3.82 5.65 3.10
N LYS A 12 -2.83 4.76 3.10
CA LYS A 12 -2.38 4.03 4.28
C LYS A 12 -1.77 4.95 5.33
N ALA A 13 -0.98 5.94 4.92
CA ALA A 13 -0.39 6.92 5.83
C ALA A 13 -1.45 7.78 6.52
N ILE A 14 -2.45 8.26 5.76
CA ILE A 14 -3.58 9.01 6.29
C ILE A 14 -4.38 8.16 7.28
N LEU A 15 -4.71 6.94 6.91
CA LEU A 15 -5.46 6.02 7.76
C LEU A 15 -4.71 5.73 9.06
N ASN A 16 -3.41 5.42 8.98
CA ASN A 16 -2.59 5.17 10.16
C ASN A 16 -2.54 6.39 11.08
N TYR A 17 -2.35 7.59 10.54
CA TYR A 17 -2.35 8.83 11.32
C TYR A 17 -3.66 9.00 12.10
N HIS A 18 -4.81 8.77 11.46
CA HIS A 18 -6.10 8.93 12.11
C HIS A 18 -6.44 7.82 13.10
N LEU A 19 -5.92 6.61 12.92
CA LEU A 19 -6.12 5.50 13.85
C LEU A 19 -5.22 5.62 15.10
N THR A 20 -4.03 6.22 14.97
CA THR A 20 -3.06 6.30 16.07
C THR A 20 -3.14 7.59 16.88
N ARG A 21 -3.71 8.69 16.34
CA ARG A 21 -3.86 9.95 17.05
C ARG A 21 -4.92 9.87 18.16
N ALA A 22 -4.77 10.69 19.18
CA ALA A 22 -5.80 10.89 20.19
C ALA A 22 -7.10 11.39 19.53
N PRO A 23 -8.27 10.80 19.84
CA PRO A 23 -9.53 11.24 19.25
C PRO A 23 -9.93 12.63 19.74
N VAL A 24 -10.32 13.49 18.80
CA VAL A 24 -10.78 14.84 19.12
C VAL A 24 -12.22 14.83 19.67
N ILE A 25 -13.06 13.89 19.18
CA ILE A 25 -14.43 13.71 19.67
C ILE A 25 -14.70 12.20 19.63
N ARG A 26 -14.96 11.60 20.79
CA ARG A 26 -15.46 10.21 20.90
C ARG A 26 -16.48 10.11 21.99
N PRO A 27 -17.67 9.58 21.70
CA PRO A 27 -18.67 9.29 22.74
C PRO A 27 -18.20 8.16 23.67
N THR A 28 -17.35 7.25 23.21
CA THR A 28 -16.80 6.15 24.01
C THR A 28 -15.33 5.96 23.62
N PRO A 29 -14.40 5.92 24.59
CA PRO A 29 -13.00 5.61 24.27
C PRO A 29 -12.93 4.17 23.77
N LEU A 30 -12.50 3.98 22.53
CA LEU A 30 -12.02 2.68 22.10
C LEU A 30 -10.77 2.37 22.92
N LYS A 31 -10.78 1.26 23.64
CA LYS A 31 -9.57 0.74 24.29
C LYS A 31 -8.56 0.35 23.20
N SER A 32 -7.82 1.31 22.69
CA SER A 32 -6.64 1.00 21.91
C SER A 32 -5.51 0.75 22.89
N SER A 33 -5.12 -0.49 23.08
CA SER A 33 -3.79 -0.74 23.62
C SER A 33 -2.81 -0.25 22.56
N GLY A 34 -1.83 0.58 22.92
CA GLY A 34 -0.79 1.06 22.00
C GLY A 34 0.00 -0.06 21.28
N ALA A 35 -0.21 -1.31 21.72
CA ALA A 35 0.34 -2.52 21.08
C ALA A 35 -0.40 -2.93 19.79
N HIS A 36 -1.63 -2.45 19.53
CA HIS A 36 -2.46 -2.92 18.43
C HIS A 36 -2.39 -2.06 17.15
N ASN A 37 -1.79 -0.89 17.22
CA ASN A 37 -1.65 0.01 16.07
C ASN A 37 -0.20 0.49 15.92
N PRO A 38 0.79 -0.41 15.72
CA PRO A 38 2.13 0.03 15.39
C PRO A 38 2.09 0.82 14.07
N PRO A 39 2.95 1.84 13.90
CA PRO A 39 3.10 2.49 12.61
C PRO A 39 3.33 1.43 11.54
N PRO A 40 2.62 1.46 10.41
CA PRO A 40 2.82 0.47 9.37
C PRO A 40 4.25 0.59 8.83
N LYS A 41 4.93 -0.54 8.70
CA LYS A 41 6.16 -0.63 7.93
C LYS A 41 5.78 -0.50 6.46
N LEU A 42 6.00 0.67 5.90
CA LEU A 42 5.59 1.03 4.55
C LEU A 42 6.72 1.76 3.88
N ALA A 43 7.30 1.17 2.84
CA ALA A 43 8.32 1.78 2.02
C ALA A 43 7.71 2.23 0.69
N SER A 44 7.62 3.53 0.49
CA SER A 44 7.18 4.13 -0.77
C SER A 44 8.42 4.48 -1.58
N LEU A 45 8.53 3.92 -2.78
CA LEU A 45 9.66 4.06 -3.68
C LEU A 45 9.22 4.80 -4.94
N TYR A 46 9.95 5.85 -5.28
CA TYR A 46 9.76 6.59 -6.52
C TYR A 46 11.03 6.54 -7.36
N PHE A 47 10.88 6.22 -8.64
CA PHE A 47 11.97 6.07 -9.61
C PHE A 47 11.88 7.19 -10.66
N PRO A 48 12.60 8.31 -10.49
CA PRO A 48 12.68 9.36 -11.49
C PRO A 48 13.47 8.90 -12.72
N GLU A 49 13.32 9.61 -13.83
CA GLU A 49 13.96 9.24 -15.11
C GLU A 49 15.47 9.43 -15.11
N ASP A 50 15.92 10.40 -14.35
CA ASP A 50 17.31 10.87 -14.26
C ASP A 50 18.13 10.19 -13.17
N GLN A 51 17.56 9.18 -12.49
CA GLN A 51 18.23 8.48 -11.41
C GLN A 51 18.30 6.97 -11.67
N GLU A 52 19.45 6.39 -11.40
CA GLU A 52 19.66 4.95 -11.50
C GLU A 52 18.77 4.18 -10.50
N VAL A 53 18.12 3.14 -11.00
CA VAL A 53 17.20 2.31 -10.20
C VAL A 53 17.91 1.72 -8.98
N SER A 54 19.15 1.25 -9.14
CA SER A 54 19.97 0.71 -8.05
C SER A 54 20.21 1.73 -6.94
N SER A 55 20.48 2.98 -7.29
CA SER A 55 20.71 4.07 -6.33
C SER A 55 19.48 4.35 -5.47
N VAL A 56 18.28 4.33 -6.08
CA VAL A 56 17.01 4.49 -5.35
C VAL A 56 16.81 3.34 -4.37
N LEU A 57 17.12 2.11 -4.78
CA LEU A 57 17.00 0.93 -3.94
C LEU A 57 18.01 0.92 -2.80
N ASP A 58 19.25 1.35 -3.03
CA ASP A 58 20.26 1.51 -1.98
C ASP A 58 19.82 2.57 -0.96
N GLN A 59 19.28 3.69 -1.42
CA GLN A 59 18.72 4.72 -0.54
C GLN A 59 17.51 4.20 0.25
N ALA A 60 16.71 3.31 -0.34
CA ALA A 60 15.59 2.69 0.35
C ALA A 60 16.05 1.80 1.52
N GLU A 61 17.16 1.08 1.40
CA GLU A 61 17.74 0.28 2.50
C GLU A 61 18.17 1.15 3.66
N VAL A 62 18.70 2.34 3.38
CA VAL A 62 19.09 3.32 4.40
C VAL A 62 17.84 3.94 5.06
N THR A 63 16.84 4.31 4.25
CA THR A 63 15.62 4.98 4.73
C THR A 63 14.71 4.03 5.50
N TYR A 64 14.65 2.77 5.07
CA TYR A 64 13.78 1.73 5.61
C TYR A 64 14.57 0.49 6.08
N PRO A 65 15.41 0.60 7.11
CA PRO A 65 16.30 -0.48 7.53
C PRO A 65 15.59 -1.78 7.92
N TRP A 66 14.29 -1.70 8.23
CA TRP A 66 13.45 -2.86 8.50
C TRP A 66 13.29 -3.79 7.28
N LEU A 67 13.54 -3.32 6.04
CA LEU A 67 13.55 -4.15 4.84
C LEU A 67 14.58 -5.27 4.94
N LEU A 68 15.70 -4.99 5.61
CA LEU A 68 16.83 -5.91 5.79
C LEU A 68 16.65 -6.85 7.00
N ALA A 69 15.54 -6.75 7.73
CA ALA A 69 15.35 -7.55 8.94
C ALA A 69 15.33 -9.06 8.62
N PRO A 70 16.09 -9.88 9.36
CA PRO A 70 16.14 -11.32 9.14
C PRO A 70 14.76 -11.97 9.21
N GLY A 71 14.44 -12.86 8.25
CA GLY A 71 13.17 -13.56 8.21
C GLY A 71 11.97 -12.73 7.76
N MET A 72 12.14 -11.42 7.52
CA MET A 72 11.07 -10.57 7.02
C MET A 72 10.59 -11.05 5.65
N LYS A 73 9.29 -11.27 5.55
CA LYS A 73 8.62 -11.52 4.27
C LYS A 73 7.86 -10.28 3.84
N LEU A 74 7.93 -9.99 2.56
CA LEU A 74 7.49 -8.73 1.97
C LEU A 74 6.49 -8.95 0.83
N VAL A 75 5.69 -7.92 0.62
CA VAL A 75 4.91 -7.71 -0.60
C VAL A 75 5.50 -6.49 -1.31
N ALA A 76 5.81 -6.62 -2.60
CA ALA A 76 6.13 -5.49 -3.46
C ALA A 76 5.10 -5.38 -4.60
N LYS A 77 4.66 -4.16 -4.85
CA LYS A 77 3.63 -3.86 -5.86
C LYS A 77 3.78 -2.44 -6.40
N PRO A 78 3.37 -2.17 -7.66
CA PRO A 78 3.27 -0.79 -8.14
C PRO A 78 2.25 -0.01 -7.32
N ASP A 79 2.59 1.22 -6.93
CA ASP A 79 1.70 2.17 -6.28
C ASP A 79 1.24 3.23 -7.28
N GLN A 80 0.50 2.78 -8.28
CA GLN A 80 -0.09 3.60 -9.32
C GLN A 80 -1.55 3.17 -9.51
N LEU A 81 -2.35 4.01 -10.17
CA LEU A 81 -3.78 3.76 -10.40
C LEU A 81 -4.00 2.67 -11.47
N ILE A 82 -3.42 1.49 -11.23
CA ILE A 82 -3.53 0.32 -12.11
C ILE A 82 -4.55 -0.63 -11.51
N LYS A 83 -5.61 -0.92 -12.26
CA LYS A 83 -6.62 -1.92 -11.87
C LYS A 83 -6.07 -3.34 -12.05
N ARG A 84 -6.59 -4.29 -11.23
CA ARG A 84 -6.30 -5.73 -11.37
C ARG A 84 -4.81 -6.10 -11.30
N ARG A 85 -4.02 -5.41 -10.49
CA ARG A 85 -2.58 -5.67 -10.32
C ARG A 85 -2.25 -7.15 -10.08
N GLY A 86 -3.04 -7.85 -9.28
CA GLY A 86 -2.85 -9.27 -9.00
C GLY A 86 -2.99 -10.15 -10.26
N LYS A 87 -4.02 -9.91 -11.08
CA LYS A 87 -4.25 -10.67 -12.33
C LYS A 87 -3.22 -10.35 -13.42
N SER A 88 -2.53 -9.21 -13.32
CA SER A 88 -1.52 -8.77 -14.29
C SER A 88 -0.09 -9.16 -13.88
N GLY A 89 0.09 -9.99 -12.85
CA GLY A 89 1.42 -10.39 -12.37
C GLY A 89 2.24 -9.26 -11.74
N LEU A 90 1.56 -8.17 -11.32
CA LEU A 90 2.17 -6.99 -10.73
C LEU A 90 2.18 -7.03 -9.19
N LEU A 91 2.21 -8.23 -8.62
CA LEU A 91 2.39 -8.46 -7.19
C LEU A 91 3.54 -9.44 -6.96
N ALA A 92 4.50 -9.06 -6.14
CA ALA A 92 5.51 -9.96 -5.60
C ALA A 92 5.13 -10.27 -4.14
N LEU A 93 4.56 -11.44 -3.91
CA LEU A 93 4.08 -11.86 -2.59
C LEU A 93 5.08 -12.77 -1.90
N ASN A 94 5.18 -12.68 -0.56
CA ASN A 94 5.97 -13.54 0.29
C ASN A 94 7.47 -13.60 -0.11
N LYS A 95 8.06 -12.44 -0.41
CA LYS A 95 9.45 -12.29 -0.87
C LYS A 95 10.37 -11.85 0.27
N THR A 96 11.61 -12.30 0.23
CA THR A 96 12.69 -11.66 1.00
C THR A 96 13.05 -10.32 0.34
N TRP A 97 13.80 -9.45 1.06
CA TRP A 97 14.18 -8.18 0.47
C TRP A 97 15.03 -8.33 -0.81
N PRO A 98 16.05 -9.20 -0.89
CA PRO A 98 16.79 -9.40 -2.14
C PRO A 98 15.89 -9.82 -3.32
N GLU A 99 14.91 -10.69 -3.08
CA GLU A 99 13.95 -11.10 -4.11
C GLU A 99 12.99 -9.97 -4.52
N ALA A 100 12.50 -9.19 -3.54
CA ALA A 100 11.62 -8.05 -3.77
C ALA A 100 12.38 -6.93 -4.51
N ARG A 101 13.62 -6.64 -4.11
CA ARG A 101 14.51 -5.69 -4.76
C ARG A 101 14.72 -6.06 -6.24
N ALA A 102 15.12 -7.28 -6.53
CA ALA A 102 15.32 -7.76 -7.89
C ALA A 102 14.02 -7.67 -8.72
N TRP A 103 12.88 -7.97 -8.10
CA TRP A 103 11.59 -7.87 -8.76
C TRP A 103 11.20 -6.43 -9.11
N VAL A 104 11.47 -5.47 -8.22
CA VAL A 104 11.25 -4.03 -8.46
C VAL A 104 12.22 -3.53 -9.53
N GLU A 105 13.53 -3.84 -9.41
CA GLU A 105 14.57 -3.44 -10.37
C GLU A 105 14.27 -3.91 -11.80
N ALA A 106 13.74 -5.12 -11.93
CA ALA A 106 13.33 -5.66 -13.23
C ALA A 106 12.16 -4.88 -13.88
N ARG A 107 11.43 -4.03 -13.13
CA ARG A 107 10.19 -3.38 -13.58
C ARG A 107 10.21 -1.86 -13.49
N ALA A 108 11.00 -1.28 -12.60
CA ALA A 108 11.11 0.16 -12.43
C ALA A 108 11.57 0.83 -13.72
N GLY A 109 10.91 1.92 -14.08
CA GLY A 109 11.18 2.67 -15.30
C GLY A 109 10.72 2.00 -16.61
N LYS A 110 10.11 0.80 -16.54
CA LYS A 110 9.64 0.07 -17.73
C LYS A 110 8.17 0.30 -18.00
N GLU A 111 7.82 0.26 -19.27
CA GLU A 111 6.44 0.28 -19.71
C GLU A 111 5.76 -1.06 -19.42
N VAL A 112 4.55 -0.97 -18.91
CA VAL A 112 3.67 -2.11 -18.70
C VAL A 112 2.32 -1.84 -19.34
N LYS A 113 1.84 -2.82 -20.08
CA LYS A 113 0.48 -2.81 -20.63
C LYS A 113 -0.44 -3.61 -19.70
N VAL A 114 -1.45 -2.95 -19.19
CA VAL A 114 -2.52 -3.59 -18.42
C VAL A 114 -3.84 -3.34 -19.12
N GLU A 115 -4.44 -4.40 -19.64
CA GLU A 115 -5.63 -4.33 -20.51
C GLU A 115 -5.37 -3.42 -21.73
N THR A 116 -6.03 -2.25 -21.78
CA THR A 116 -5.88 -1.28 -22.88
C THR A 116 -4.97 -0.10 -22.53
N THR A 117 -4.49 -0.02 -21.28
CA THR A 117 -3.68 1.10 -20.81
C THR A 117 -2.21 0.73 -20.77
N VAL A 118 -1.36 1.59 -21.32
CA VAL A 118 0.10 1.49 -21.24
C VAL A 118 0.60 2.60 -20.33
N GLY A 119 1.55 2.28 -19.46
CA GLY A 119 2.16 3.28 -18.57
C GLY A 119 3.49 2.81 -18.03
N THR A 120 4.36 3.74 -17.67
CA THR A 120 5.67 3.47 -17.08
C THR A 120 5.54 3.27 -15.57
N LEU A 121 6.13 2.22 -15.03
CA LEU A 121 6.13 1.94 -13.60
C LEU A 121 7.20 2.75 -12.88
N ARG A 122 6.78 3.75 -12.11
CA ARG A 122 7.70 4.63 -11.36
C ARG A 122 7.46 4.64 -9.86
N HIS A 123 6.27 4.26 -9.42
CA HIS A 123 5.93 4.21 -8.01
C HIS A 123 5.73 2.76 -7.57
N PHE A 124 6.41 2.38 -6.50
CA PHE A 124 6.26 1.07 -5.87
C PHE A 124 6.03 1.22 -4.37
N LEU A 125 5.32 0.27 -3.84
CA LEU A 125 5.07 0.10 -2.42
C LEU A 125 5.62 -1.24 -1.97
N VAL A 126 6.42 -1.23 -0.90
CA VAL A 126 6.89 -2.43 -0.24
C VAL A 126 6.42 -2.42 1.22
N GLU A 127 5.86 -3.52 1.66
CA GLU A 127 5.33 -3.68 3.01
C GLU A 127 5.50 -5.13 3.51
N PRO A 128 5.41 -5.40 4.81
CA PRO A 128 5.42 -6.77 5.32
C PRO A 128 4.30 -7.61 4.71
N PHE A 129 4.63 -8.85 4.34
CA PHE A 129 3.63 -9.84 3.97
C PHE A 129 2.96 -10.40 5.22
N VAL A 130 1.66 -10.23 5.32
CA VAL A 130 0.85 -10.78 6.42
C VAL A 130 -0.02 -11.89 5.84
N PRO A 131 0.34 -13.17 6.06
CA PRO A 131 -0.49 -14.28 5.63
C PRO A 131 -1.80 -14.28 6.43
N HIS A 132 -2.91 -14.49 5.73
CA HIS A 132 -4.24 -14.60 6.33
C HIS A 132 -5.09 -15.61 5.55
N PRO A 133 -6.05 -16.26 6.18
CA PRO A 133 -7.02 -17.11 5.49
C PRO A 133 -7.89 -16.28 4.54
N ALA A 134 -8.22 -16.84 3.37
CA ALA A 134 -9.01 -16.13 2.37
C ALA A 134 -10.41 -15.67 2.87
N ASN A 135 -10.99 -16.40 3.83
CA ASN A 135 -12.28 -16.07 4.43
C ASN A 135 -12.21 -14.96 5.50
N THR A 136 -11.04 -14.33 5.68
CA THR A 136 -10.86 -13.17 6.59
C THR A 136 -10.67 -11.86 5.85
N GLU A 137 -10.83 -11.86 4.53
CA GLU A 137 -10.83 -10.64 3.73
C GLU A 137 -12.21 -9.98 3.75
N TYR A 138 -12.23 -8.67 4.05
CA TYR A 138 -13.45 -7.87 4.07
C TYR A 138 -13.29 -6.66 3.15
N TYR A 139 -14.32 -6.38 2.38
CA TYR A 139 -14.39 -5.18 1.57
C TYR A 139 -15.17 -4.09 2.33
N ILE A 140 -14.53 -2.95 2.56
CA ILE A 140 -15.15 -1.78 3.19
C ILE A 140 -15.17 -0.65 2.17
N ASN A 141 -16.36 -0.13 1.89
CA ASN A 141 -16.54 1.02 1.00
C ASN A 141 -17.33 2.12 1.73
N ILE A 142 -16.80 3.33 1.72
CA ILE A 142 -17.45 4.51 2.29
C ILE A 142 -17.74 5.48 1.16
N ASN A 143 -19.01 5.59 0.78
CA ASN A 143 -19.47 6.51 -0.24
C ASN A 143 -20.20 7.69 0.39
N SER A 144 -19.83 8.93 0.04
CA SER A 144 -20.62 10.10 0.35
C SER A 144 -21.64 10.33 -0.77
N VAL A 145 -22.91 10.08 -0.51
CA VAL A 145 -24.00 10.45 -1.40
C VAL A 145 -24.59 11.77 -0.93
N ARG A 146 -24.65 12.78 -1.82
CA ARG A 146 -24.92 14.17 -1.48
C ARG A 146 -26.30 14.43 -0.83
N ASP A 147 -27.26 13.51 -1.00
CA ASP A 147 -28.65 13.72 -0.61
C ASP A 147 -29.23 12.65 0.36
N VAL A 148 -28.40 11.77 0.92
CA VAL A 148 -28.88 10.76 1.88
C VAL A 148 -28.30 11.00 3.26
N ARG A 149 -29.15 11.40 4.19
CA ARG A 149 -28.81 11.63 5.62
C ARG A 149 -28.63 10.33 6.44
N SER A 150 -28.61 9.16 5.82
CA SER A 150 -28.40 7.89 6.52
C SER A 150 -27.08 7.27 6.12
N GLY A 151 -26.14 7.21 7.06
CA GLY A 151 -24.89 6.47 6.90
C GLY A 151 -25.17 4.97 6.89
N TYR A 152 -25.31 4.39 5.71
CA TYR A 152 -25.30 2.95 5.54
C TYR A 152 -23.86 2.53 5.19
N ILE A 153 -23.30 1.63 5.97
CA ILE A 153 -22.03 0.96 5.66
C ILE A 153 -22.43 -0.46 5.21
N PRO A 154 -22.52 -0.74 3.92
CA PRO A 154 -22.70 -2.10 3.47
C PRO A 154 -21.39 -2.87 3.73
N ILE A 155 -21.47 -3.92 4.51
CA ILE A 155 -20.42 -4.93 4.63
C ILE A 155 -20.78 -6.00 3.63
N ASP A 156 -20.02 -6.12 2.56
CA ASP A 156 -20.17 -7.18 1.58
C ASP A 156 -19.18 -8.31 1.91
N ASN A 157 -19.73 -9.49 2.19
CA ASN A 157 -18.99 -10.73 2.40
C ASN A 157 -18.93 -11.49 1.06
N SER A 158 -18.11 -11.06 0.11
CA SER A 158 -17.90 -11.79 -1.13
C SER A 158 -16.48 -12.33 -1.26
#